data_8a444c98ed311e48bf3132ac33a34f33
#
_entry.id   8a444c98ed311e48bf3132ac33a34f33
#
_cell.length_a   1.000
_cell.length_b   1.000
_cell.length_c   1.000
_cell.angle_alpha   90.00
_cell.angle_beta   90.00
_cell.angle_gamma   90.00
#
_symmetry.space_group_name_H-M   'P 1'
#
loop_
_entity.id
_entity.type
_entity.pdbx_description
1 polymer ?
#
loop_
_entity_poly.entity_id
_entity_poly.type
_entity_poly.pdbx_seq_one_letter_code
_entity_poly.pdbx_strand_id
1 'polypeptide(L)'
;MEVSKRIFNLETETAFSILAKANDLASKGKDIINLGIGQPDFPTPINIQEAAIKAIKDGHHGYTPSNGIPQLRDAVSEYIYLEYNQEINPDQILITPGGKPTIFYSCLILGGEKNEIIYPDPGFPIYRSMINFSGAKAVPLNLVEEDNFEIDIEKLEQLIT
;
A
#
# COMPACT_ATOMS: atom_id res chain seq x y z
N MET A 1 12.03 27.17 -13.54
CA MET A 1 12.15 25.71 -13.50
C MET A 1 10.75 25.15 -13.68
N GLU A 2 10.48 24.41 -14.77
CA GLU A 2 9.18 23.78 -14.97
C GLU A 2 9.14 22.41 -14.26
N VAL A 3 8.10 22.18 -13.50
CA VAL A 3 7.82 20.86 -12.90
C VAL A 3 7.20 19.94 -13.95
N SER A 4 7.42 18.63 -13.79
CA SER A 4 6.81 17.63 -14.70
C SER A 4 5.29 17.74 -14.70
N LYS A 5 4.67 17.71 -15.89
CA LYS A 5 3.21 17.74 -16.04
C LYS A 5 2.50 16.59 -15.29
N ARG A 6 3.19 15.46 -15.09
CA ARG A 6 2.66 14.30 -14.35
C ARG A 6 2.29 14.64 -12.91
N ILE A 7 2.94 15.65 -12.29
CA ILE A 7 2.62 16.08 -10.92
C ILE A 7 1.16 16.57 -10.77
N PHE A 8 0.59 17.12 -11.84
CA PHE A 8 -0.80 17.58 -11.81
C PHE A 8 -1.83 16.43 -11.85
N ASN A 9 -1.36 15.21 -12.12
CA ASN A 9 -2.18 13.99 -12.08
C ASN A 9 -2.18 13.32 -10.69
N LEU A 10 -1.38 13.83 -9.73
CA LEU A 10 -1.40 13.33 -8.36
C LEU A 10 -2.59 13.88 -7.60
N GLU A 11 -3.35 12.99 -7.00
CA GLU A 11 -4.42 13.33 -6.07
C GLU A 11 -3.88 13.29 -4.63
N THR A 12 -4.38 14.18 -3.78
CA THR A 12 -3.97 14.23 -2.36
C THR A 12 -4.78 13.20 -1.56
N GLU A 13 -4.12 12.50 -0.63
CA GLU A 13 -4.84 11.69 0.36
C GLU A 13 -5.67 12.60 1.27
N THR A 14 -6.97 12.59 1.09
CA THR A 14 -7.92 13.39 1.89
C THR A 14 -8.00 12.92 3.34
N ALA A 15 -7.63 11.68 3.64
CA ALA A 15 -7.68 11.10 4.99
C ALA A 15 -6.89 11.92 6.02
N PHE A 16 -5.70 12.42 5.68
CA PHE A 16 -4.91 13.25 6.60
C PHE A 16 -5.51 14.64 6.81
N SER A 17 -6.13 15.23 5.80
CA SER A 17 -6.82 16.52 5.95
C SER A 17 -8.07 16.38 6.82
N ILE A 18 -8.79 15.27 6.69
CA ILE A 18 -9.94 14.93 7.54
C ILE A 18 -9.50 14.69 8.99
N LEU A 19 -8.38 13.96 9.20
CA LEU A 19 -7.80 13.76 10.53
C LEU A 19 -7.45 15.09 11.20
N ALA A 20 -6.78 16.00 10.48
CA ALA A 20 -6.45 17.32 10.99
C ALA A 20 -7.70 18.10 11.41
N LYS A 21 -8.78 18.05 10.60
CA LYS A 21 -10.07 18.67 10.91
C LYS A 21 -10.76 18.02 12.11
N ALA A 22 -10.72 16.69 12.21
CA ALA A 22 -11.27 15.96 13.35
C ALA A 22 -10.56 16.36 14.65
N ASN A 23 -9.23 16.41 14.65
CA ASN A 23 -8.42 16.84 15.79
C ASN A 23 -8.69 18.30 16.20
N ASP A 24 -8.83 19.22 15.23
CA ASP A 24 -9.21 20.61 15.51
C ASP A 24 -10.59 20.72 16.17
N LEU A 25 -11.56 19.95 15.69
CA LEU A 25 -12.90 19.94 16.30
C LEU A 25 -12.91 19.33 17.71
N ALA A 26 -12.15 18.24 17.92
CA ALA A 26 -11.98 17.61 19.23
C ALA A 26 -11.32 18.57 20.22
N SER A 27 -10.29 19.33 19.81
CA SER A 27 -9.62 20.34 20.64
C SER A 27 -10.57 21.47 21.07
N LYS A 28 -11.65 21.71 20.32
CA LYS A 28 -12.73 22.67 20.62
C LYS A 28 -13.85 22.08 21.47
N GLY A 29 -13.63 20.88 22.03
CA GLY A 29 -14.58 20.19 22.92
C GLY A 29 -15.73 19.47 22.23
N LYS A 30 -15.66 19.26 20.91
CA LYS A 30 -16.65 18.43 20.21
C LYS A 30 -16.34 16.96 20.40
N ASP A 31 -17.36 16.16 20.65
CA ASP A 31 -17.26 14.70 20.64
C ASP A 31 -17.18 14.21 19.19
N ILE A 32 -16.03 13.66 18.81
CA ILE A 32 -15.72 13.24 17.44
C ILE A 32 -15.39 11.74 17.42
N ILE A 33 -16.21 10.97 16.71
CA ILE A 33 -15.89 9.60 16.35
C ILE A 33 -15.09 9.63 15.05
N ASN A 34 -13.78 9.33 15.12
CA ASN A 34 -12.89 9.39 13.99
C ASN A 34 -12.71 8.00 13.34
N LEU A 35 -13.29 7.81 12.17
CA LEU A 35 -13.14 6.60 11.33
C LEU A 35 -12.30 6.88 10.07
N GLY A 36 -11.59 8.02 10.03
CA GLY A 36 -10.88 8.48 8.82
C GLY A 36 -9.54 7.79 8.56
N ILE A 37 -8.92 7.18 9.58
CA ILE A 37 -7.64 6.49 9.44
C ILE A 37 -7.75 5.09 10.04
N GLY A 38 -7.44 4.08 9.22
CA GLY A 38 -7.40 2.68 9.63
C GLY A 38 -6.10 2.33 10.37
N GLN A 39 -5.88 2.95 11.54
CA GLN A 39 -4.75 2.64 12.40
C GLN A 39 -5.16 1.58 13.43
N PRO A 40 -4.38 0.48 13.59
CA PRO A 40 -4.61 -0.47 14.68
C PRO A 40 -4.63 0.23 16.03
N ASP A 41 -5.58 -0.12 16.90
CA ASP A 41 -5.74 0.44 18.25
C ASP A 41 -4.99 -0.35 19.33
N PHE A 42 -4.31 -1.42 18.94
CA PHE A 42 -3.47 -2.25 19.80
C PHE A 42 -1.97 -2.00 19.54
N PRO A 43 -1.11 -2.13 20.57
CA PRO A 43 0.33 -1.94 20.41
C PRO A 43 0.97 -3.07 19.61
N THR A 44 2.16 -2.79 19.06
CA THR A 44 3.01 -3.83 18.48
C THR A 44 3.24 -4.95 19.50
N PRO A 45 3.10 -6.24 19.14
CA PRO A 45 3.34 -7.37 20.05
C PRO A 45 4.71 -7.29 20.73
N ILE A 46 4.76 -7.65 22.01
CA ILE A 46 5.97 -7.45 22.83
C ILE A 46 7.21 -8.18 22.30
N ASN A 47 7.03 -9.38 21.78
CA ASN A 47 8.11 -10.15 21.15
C ASN A 47 8.73 -9.44 19.95
N ILE A 48 7.92 -8.72 19.16
CA ILE A 48 8.41 -7.93 18.01
C ILE A 48 9.16 -6.69 18.50
N GLN A 49 8.63 -6.01 19.54
CA GLN A 49 9.31 -4.85 20.14
C GLN A 49 10.68 -5.26 20.70
N GLU A 50 10.74 -6.35 21.46
CA GLU A 50 11.98 -6.85 22.05
C GLU A 50 13.01 -7.26 20.99
N ALA A 51 12.57 -7.91 19.91
CA ALA A 51 13.43 -8.27 18.78
C ALA A 51 14.02 -7.03 18.10
N ALA A 52 13.21 -5.99 17.90
CA ALA A 52 13.70 -4.73 17.33
C ALA A 52 14.70 -4.02 18.23
N ILE A 53 14.42 -3.94 19.54
CA ILE A 53 15.32 -3.35 20.53
C ILE A 53 16.64 -4.14 20.58
N LYS A 54 16.58 -5.46 20.57
CA LYS A 54 17.76 -6.33 20.55
C LYS A 54 18.59 -6.07 19.28
N ALA A 55 17.97 -6.02 18.12
CA ALA A 55 18.66 -5.79 16.85
C ALA A 55 19.42 -4.44 16.85
N ILE A 56 18.83 -3.39 17.41
CA ILE A 56 19.49 -2.10 17.56
C ILE A 56 20.69 -2.20 18.49
N LYS A 57 20.55 -2.86 19.66
CA LYS A 57 21.63 -3.05 20.63
C LYS A 57 22.78 -3.90 20.09
N ASP A 58 22.46 -4.89 19.25
CA ASP A 58 23.44 -5.76 18.59
C ASP A 58 24.17 -5.07 17.42
N GLY A 59 23.80 -3.82 17.09
CA GLY A 59 24.46 -3.04 16.05
C GLY A 59 23.93 -3.25 14.62
N HIS A 60 22.75 -3.85 14.48
CA HIS A 60 22.08 -4.02 13.15
C HIS A 60 21.44 -2.72 12.66
N HIS A 61 22.24 -1.69 12.44
CA HIS A 61 21.80 -0.36 11.99
C HIS A 61 22.64 0.20 10.83
N GLY A 62 23.44 -0.64 10.16
CA GLY A 62 24.23 -0.27 8.99
C GLY A 62 23.43 -0.36 7.69
N TYR A 63 24.13 -0.15 6.57
CA TYR A 63 23.54 -0.35 5.24
C TYR A 63 23.13 -1.79 5.01
N THR A 64 22.03 -1.98 4.31
CA THR A 64 21.48 -3.28 3.93
C THR A 64 21.41 -3.39 2.40
N PRO A 65 21.30 -4.62 1.84
CA PRO A 65 21.00 -4.79 0.44
C PRO A 65 19.69 -4.08 0.03
N SER A 66 19.65 -3.54 -1.18
CA SER A 66 18.50 -2.75 -1.68
C SER A 66 17.19 -3.54 -1.76
N ASN A 67 17.28 -4.86 -1.90
CA ASN A 67 16.13 -5.76 -1.93
C ASN A 67 15.74 -6.34 -0.56
N GLY A 68 16.39 -5.89 0.51
CA GLY A 68 16.18 -6.38 1.87
C GLY A 68 17.23 -7.39 2.33
N ILE A 69 17.37 -7.54 3.65
CA ILE A 69 18.33 -8.50 4.23
C ILE A 69 17.92 -9.93 3.87
N PRO A 70 18.90 -10.82 3.59
CA PRO A 70 18.60 -12.20 3.21
C PRO A 70 17.69 -12.93 4.20
N GLN A 71 17.95 -12.78 5.50
CA GLN A 71 17.18 -13.43 6.56
C GLN A 71 15.68 -13.08 6.50
N LEU A 72 15.33 -11.82 6.15
CA LEU A 72 13.94 -11.42 6.03
C LEU A 72 13.31 -11.98 4.76
N ARG A 73 14.06 -12.00 3.64
CA ARG A 73 13.57 -12.58 2.39
C ARG A 73 13.35 -14.08 2.51
N ASP A 74 14.25 -14.81 3.20
CA ASP A 74 14.08 -16.23 3.51
C ASP A 74 12.84 -16.46 4.36
N ALA A 75 12.64 -15.67 5.43
CA ALA A 75 11.45 -15.74 6.28
C ALA A 75 10.14 -15.46 5.55
N VAL A 76 10.14 -14.51 4.59
CA VAL A 76 8.97 -14.22 3.74
C VAL A 76 8.69 -15.39 2.80
N SER A 77 9.73 -15.99 2.20
CA SER A 77 9.60 -17.19 1.36
C SER A 77 8.99 -18.35 2.13
N GLU A 78 9.49 -18.63 3.34
CA GLU A 78 8.97 -19.66 4.22
C GLU A 78 7.51 -19.40 4.62
N TYR A 79 7.18 -18.15 4.99
CA TYR A 79 5.80 -17.75 5.31
C TYR A 79 4.84 -18.00 4.14
N ILE A 80 5.22 -17.62 2.92
CA ILE A 80 4.39 -17.83 1.72
C ILE A 80 4.20 -19.33 1.47
N TYR A 81 5.24 -20.14 1.68
CA TYR A 81 5.12 -21.59 1.55
C TYR A 81 4.14 -22.19 2.57
N LEU A 82 4.25 -21.79 3.84
CA LEU A 82 3.40 -22.32 4.91
C LEU A 82 1.94 -21.89 4.78
N GLU A 83 1.67 -20.64 4.39
CA GLU A 83 0.31 -20.11 4.33
C GLU A 83 -0.40 -20.43 3.01
N TYR A 84 0.33 -20.45 1.89
CA TYR A 84 -0.26 -20.55 0.55
C TYR A 84 0.19 -21.77 -0.23
N ASN A 85 1.07 -22.61 0.34
CA ASN A 85 1.68 -23.78 -0.33
C ASN A 85 2.33 -23.42 -1.68
N GLN A 86 3.00 -22.26 -1.73
CA GLN A 86 3.67 -21.74 -2.92
C GLN A 86 5.17 -21.56 -2.64
N GLU A 87 6.00 -22.16 -3.49
CA GLU A 87 7.45 -21.96 -3.43
C GLU A 87 7.85 -20.69 -4.18
N ILE A 88 8.45 -19.74 -3.48
CA ILE A 88 9.00 -18.50 -4.06
C ILE A 88 10.48 -18.42 -3.70
N ASN A 89 11.33 -18.24 -4.71
CA ASN A 89 12.75 -18.01 -4.47
C ASN A 89 12.96 -16.69 -3.72
N PRO A 90 13.72 -16.65 -2.61
CA PRO A 90 14.05 -15.42 -1.89
C PRO A 90 14.61 -14.30 -2.76
N ASP A 91 15.27 -14.62 -3.90
CA ASP A 91 15.77 -13.62 -4.84
C ASP A 91 14.67 -12.92 -5.67
N GLN A 92 13.44 -13.43 -5.64
CA GLN A 92 12.26 -12.80 -6.24
C GLN A 92 11.52 -11.88 -5.24
N ILE A 93 12.02 -11.77 -4.01
CA ILE A 93 11.39 -10.98 -2.95
C ILE A 93 12.10 -9.63 -2.81
N LEU A 94 11.31 -8.57 -2.87
CA LEU A 94 11.75 -7.20 -2.63
C LEU A 94 11.05 -6.66 -1.37
N ILE A 95 11.84 -6.25 -0.40
CA ILE A 95 11.34 -5.61 0.83
C ILE A 95 11.31 -4.10 0.61
N THR A 96 10.15 -3.49 0.87
CA THR A 96 9.95 -2.04 0.73
C THR A 96 9.53 -1.41 2.06
N PRO A 97 9.79 -0.10 2.28
CA PRO A 97 9.33 0.62 3.47
C PRO A 97 7.82 0.90 3.38
N GLY A 98 7.01 -0.11 3.67
CA GLY A 98 5.56 -0.09 3.54
C GLY A 98 5.08 -0.46 2.12
N GLY A 99 3.75 -0.54 1.92
CA GLY A 99 3.15 -0.98 0.65
C GLY A 99 3.08 0.08 -0.45
N LYS A 100 3.10 1.37 -0.10
CA LYS A 100 2.98 2.46 -1.10
C LYS A 100 4.08 2.45 -2.17
N PRO A 101 5.37 2.28 -1.84
CA PRO A 101 6.41 2.17 -2.86
C PRO A 101 6.18 1.01 -3.83
N THR A 102 5.69 -0.14 -3.36
CA THR A 102 5.39 -1.29 -4.20
C THR A 102 4.33 -0.92 -5.25
N ILE A 103 3.23 -0.32 -4.83
CA ILE A 103 2.16 0.13 -5.75
C ILE A 103 2.70 1.15 -6.75
N PHE A 104 3.48 2.13 -6.27
CA PHE A 104 4.04 3.18 -7.10
C PHE A 104 4.98 2.62 -8.18
N TYR A 105 5.93 1.77 -7.79
CA TYR A 105 6.88 1.17 -8.74
C TYR A 105 6.18 0.22 -9.71
N SER A 106 5.20 -0.56 -9.26
CA SER A 106 4.42 -1.42 -10.16
C SER A 106 3.68 -0.59 -11.22
N CYS A 107 3.03 0.50 -10.82
CA CYS A 107 2.39 1.41 -11.77
C CYS A 107 3.39 2.06 -12.74
N LEU A 108 4.59 2.44 -12.26
CA LEU A 108 5.62 3.04 -13.13
C LEU A 108 6.22 2.05 -14.13
N ILE A 109 6.42 0.80 -13.73
CA ILE A 109 7.06 -0.23 -14.56
C ILE A 109 6.08 -0.78 -15.60
N LEU A 110 4.83 -1.01 -15.18
CA LEU A 110 3.80 -1.66 -16.00
C LEU A 110 2.84 -0.67 -16.66
N GLY A 111 2.80 0.57 -16.17
CA GLY A 111 1.95 1.63 -16.69
C GLY A 111 2.54 2.34 -17.90
N GLY A 112 1.79 3.31 -18.43
CA GLY A 112 2.16 4.15 -19.57
C GLY A 112 0.94 4.52 -20.39
N GLU A 113 1.08 5.46 -21.33
CA GLU A 113 -0.04 6.07 -22.12
C GLU A 113 -0.90 5.05 -22.90
N LYS A 114 -0.37 3.84 -23.15
CA LYS A 114 -1.08 2.80 -23.91
C LYS A 114 -1.64 1.69 -23.04
N ASN A 115 -1.45 1.78 -21.73
CA ASN A 115 -1.82 0.73 -20.81
C ASN A 115 -3.03 1.16 -19.97
N GLU A 116 -3.85 0.20 -19.61
CA GLU A 116 -4.91 0.35 -18.64
C GLU A 116 -4.56 -0.46 -17.39
N ILE A 117 -4.88 0.08 -16.21
CA ILE A 117 -4.68 -0.63 -14.94
C ILE A 117 -6.01 -0.64 -14.21
N ILE A 118 -6.52 -1.85 -13.96
CA ILE A 118 -7.76 -2.07 -13.21
C ILE A 118 -7.44 -1.97 -11.72
N TYR A 119 -8.29 -1.28 -10.97
CA TYR A 119 -8.17 -1.13 -9.52
C TYR A 119 -9.52 -1.22 -8.83
N PRO A 120 -9.61 -1.73 -7.58
CA PRO A 120 -10.87 -1.82 -6.85
C PRO A 120 -11.37 -0.43 -6.42
N ASP A 121 -12.67 -0.16 -6.59
CA ASP A 121 -13.33 1.07 -6.15
C ASP A 121 -14.68 0.71 -5.45
N PRO A 122 -14.86 0.99 -4.14
CA PRO A 122 -13.91 1.65 -3.25
C PRO A 122 -12.63 0.85 -3.00
N GLY A 123 -11.51 1.56 -2.79
CA GLY A 123 -10.21 0.96 -2.58
C GLY A 123 -9.23 1.92 -1.91
N PHE A 124 -7.95 1.53 -1.88
CA PHE A 124 -6.94 2.38 -1.29
C PHE A 124 -6.77 3.69 -2.11
N PRO A 125 -6.88 4.88 -1.50
CA PRO A 125 -6.97 6.15 -2.23
C PRO A 125 -5.83 6.44 -3.20
N ILE A 126 -4.65 5.83 -2.99
CA ILE A 126 -3.50 6.07 -3.84
C ILE A 126 -3.53 5.30 -5.17
N TYR A 127 -4.36 4.27 -5.33
CA TYR A 127 -4.38 3.46 -6.56
C TYR A 127 -4.57 4.35 -7.79
N ARG A 128 -5.68 5.05 -7.85
CA ARG A 128 -6.02 5.94 -8.98
C ARG A 128 -4.95 7.00 -9.21
N SER A 129 -4.44 7.61 -8.13
CA SER A 129 -3.42 8.64 -8.20
C SER A 129 -2.12 8.11 -8.80
N MET A 130 -1.64 6.94 -8.38
CA MET A 130 -0.40 6.34 -8.89
C MET A 130 -0.56 5.86 -10.33
N ILE A 131 -1.71 5.31 -10.69
CA ILE A 131 -2.02 4.91 -12.07
C ILE A 131 -1.99 6.14 -12.98
N ASN A 132 -2.69 7.20 -12.64
CA ASN A 132 -2.71 8.44 -13.43
C ASN A 132 -1.32 9.08 -13.53
N PHE A 133 -0.52 9.04 -12.46
CA PHE A 133 0.84 9.54 -12.47
C PHE A 133 1.76 8.75 -13.41
N SER A 134 1.55 7.44 -13.53
CA SER A 134 2.31 6.58 -14.48
C SER A 134 2.01 6.91 -15.94
N GLY A 135 0.89 7.58 -16.21
CA GLY A 135 0.37 7.86 -17.56
C GLY A 135 -0.59 6.79 -18.07
N ALA A 136 -0.84 5.73 -17.31
CA ALA A 136 -1.83 4.72 -17.64
C ALA A 136 -3.26 5.23 -17.41
N LYS A 137 -4.23 4.60 -18.07
CA LYS A 137 -5.64 4.83 -17.81
C LYS A 137 -6.08 4.03 -16.59
N ALA A 138 -6.64 4.71 -15.60
CA ALA A 138 -7.21 4.07 -14.42
C ALA A 138 -8.61 3.53 -14.75
N VAL A 139 -8.82 2.24 -14.57
CA VAL A 139 -10.09 1.53 -14.83
C VAL A 139 -10.65 1.02 -13.50
N PRO A 140 -11.72 1.62 -12.95
CA PRO A 140 -12.30 1.17 -11.69
C PRO A 140 -13.06 -0.15 -11.86
N LEU A 141 -12.79 -1.12 -11.00
CA LEU A 141 -13.62 -2.28 -10.74
C LEU A 141 -14.52 -1.94 -9.54
N ASN A 142 -15.78 -1.64 -9.83
CA ASN A 142 -16.72 -1.22 -8.78
C ASN A 142 -17.08 -2.40 -7.88
N LEU A 143 -16.78 -2.25 -6.59
CA LEU A 143 -17.20 -3.17 -5.53
C LEU A 143 -18.49 -2.64 -4.92
N VAL A 144 -19.48 -3.51 -4.72
CA VAL A 144 -20.80 -3.14 -4.23
C VAL A 144 -21.13 -3.84 -2.92
N GLU A 145 -21.95 -3.21 -2.09
CA GLU A 145 -22.32 -3.73 -0.78
C GLU A 145 -23.12 -5.04 -0.87
N GLU A 146 -23.93 -5.18 -1.91
CA GLU A 146 -24.73 -6.38 -2.19
C GLU A 146 -23.87 -7.62 -2.38
N ASP A 147 -22.65 -7.46 -2.88
CA ASP A 147 -21.65 -8.51 -3.08
C ASP A 147 -20.61 -8.55 -1.95
N ASN A 148 -20.90 -7.96 -0.77
CA ASN A 148 -19.98 -7.82 0.36
C ASN A 148 -18.63 -7.17 0.01
N PHE A 149 -18.60 -6.28 -0.98
CA PHE A 149 -17.39 -5.68 -1.53
C PHE A 149 -16.36 -6.69 -2.06
N GLU A 150 -16.79 -7.88 -2.44
CA GLU A 150 -15.93 -8.88 -3.06
C GLU A 150 -15.67 -8.56 -4.54
N ILE A 151 -14.56 -9.10 -5.07
CA ILE A 151 -14.22 -8.95 -6.47
C ILE A 151 -15.08 -9.91 -7.31
N ASP A 152 -15.95 -9.34 -8.15
CA ASP A 152 -16.69 -10.07 -9.15
C ASP A 152 -15.76 -10.40 -10.34
N ILE A 153 -15.44 -11.68 -10.51
CA ILE A 153 -14.53 -12.14 -11.55
C ILE A 153 -15.12 -11.93 -12.96
N GLU A 154 -16.42 -12.08 -13.14
CA GLU A 154 -17.06 -11.85 -14.44
C GLU A 154 -16.99 -10.38 -14.86
N LYS A 155 -17.22 -9.46 -13.91
CA LYS A 155 -17.04 -8.02 -14.14
C LYS A 155 -15.57 -7.66 -14.40
N LEU A 156 -14.62 -8.31 -13.68
CA LEU A 156 -13.20 -8.11 -13.91
C LEU A 156 -12.80 -8.52 -15.34
N GLU A 157 -13.24 -9.69 -15.78
CA GLU A 157 -12.96 -10.20 -17.14
C GLU A 157 -13.49 -9.26 -18.23
N GLN A 158 -14.66 -8.65 -18.03
CA GLN A 158 -15.24 -7.68 -18.97
C GLN A 158 -14.43 -6.38 -19.09
N LEU A 159 -13.62 -6.06 -18.08
CA LEU A 159 -12.75 -4.86 -18.10
C LEU A 159 -11.40 -5.09 -18.77
N ILE A 160 -11.05 -6.34 -19.07
CA ILE A 160 -9.79 -6.68 -19.74
C ILE A 160 -9.95 -6.42 -21.25
N THR A 161 -9.07 -5.59 -21.82
CA THR A 161 -9.10 -5.15 -23.22
C THR A 161 -7.94 -5.71 -24.03
#